data_6f5fa31eadab1f714b72329d08365aac
#
_entry.id   6f5fa31eadab1f714b72329d08365aac
#
_cell.length_a   1.000
_cell.length_b   1.000
_cell.length_c   1.000
_cell.angle_alpha   90.00
_cell.angle_beta   90.00
_cell.angle_gamma   90.00
#
_symmetry.space_group_name_H-M   'P 1'
#
loop_
_entity.id
_entity.type
_entity.pdbx_description
1 polymer ?
#
loop_
_entity_poly.entity_id
_entity_poly.type
_entity_poly.pdbx_seq_one_letter_code
_entity_poly.pdbx_strand_id
1 'polypeptide(L)'
;MLRTFDFEKIPIVEVVNEVLIDASKRNASDIHFDPLTEYLKIRIRIDGELMDYAMVPNSLKRNLITRIKIISGMNITETRLPQDGAIKTQLKDINLDLRVSSLPTSDGEKIVIRIMDYSMSLKGLEYLGFSEKNYKKMLKMINTPNGIILITGATGSGKSTTVYAVLQRLNSLETNLLT
;
A
#
# COMPACT_ATOMS: atom_id res chain seq x y z
N MET A 1 18.33 4.55 11.32
CA MET A 1 18.15 5.39 12.52
C MET A 1 16.65 5.44 12.81
N LEU A 2 16.23 5.09 14.03
CA LEU A 2 14.83 5.15 14.44
C LEU A 2 14.32 6.59 14.39
N ARG A 3 13.12 6.80 13.85
CA ARG A 3 12.47 8.10 13.88
C ARG A 3 11.89 8.37 15.27
N THR A 4 12.13 9.53 15.80
CA THR A 4 11.60 9.98 17.09
C THR A 4 10.50 11.00 16.84
N PHE A 5 9.32 10.79 17.44
CA PHE A 5 8.21 11.74 17.45
C PHE A 5 8.13 12.40 18.83
N ASP A 6 7.88 13.69 18.87
CA ASP A 6 7.55 14.41 20.09
C ASP A 6 6.03 14.26 20.35
N PHE A 7 5.67 13.15 21.01
CA PHE A 7 4.27 12.79 21.27
C PHE A 7 3.56 13.76 22.24
N GLU A 8 4.27 14.63 22.91
CA GLU A 8 3.65 15.66 23.75
C GLU A 8 3.16 16.86 22.92
N LYS A 9 3.79 17.09 21.77
CA LYS A 9 3.49 18.24 20.91
C LYS A 9 2.73 17.87 19.62
N ILE A 10 2.90 16.64 19.15
CA ILE A 10 2.33 16.21 17.86
C ILE A 10 1.07 15.39 18.09
N PRO A 11 -0.11 15.81 17.60
CA PRO A 11 -1.33 15.01 17.66
C PRO A 11 -1.17 13.66 16.97
N ILE A 12 -1.80 12.62 17.52
CA ILE A 12 -1.70 11.25 16.98
C ILE A 12 -2.15 11.15 15.50
N VAL A 13 -3.05 12.02 15.08
CA VAL A 13 -3.49 12.13 13.68
C VAL A 13 -2.34 12.50 12.76
N GLU A 14 -1.52 13.46 13.18
CA GLU A 14 -0.35 13.89 12.41
C GLU A 14 0.75 12.83 12.41
N VAL A 15 0.94 12.14 13.53
CA VAL A 15 1.88 11.00 13.60
C VAL A 15 1.52 9.94 12.57
N VAL A 16 0.24 9.54 12.49
CA VAL A 16 -0.21 8.56 11.49
C VAL A 16 0.02 9.08 10.07
N ASN A 17 -0.37 10.32 9.79
CA ASN A 17 -0.18 10.93 8.48
C ASN A 17 1.31 10.98 8.06
N GLU A 18 2.18 11.37 9.00
CA GLU A 18 3.63 11.42 8.73
C GLU A 18 4.23 10.04 8.48
N VAL A 19 3.79 9.00 9.21
CA VAL A 19 4.22 7.62 8.97
C VAL A 19 3.83 7.17 7.57
N LEU A 20 2.58 7.43 7.15
CA LEU A 20 2.08 7.05 5.84
C LEU A 20 2.83 7.77 4.71
N ILE A 21 3.05 9.09 4.86
CA ILE A 21 3.76 9.91 3.88
C ILE A 21 5.23 9.47 3.75
N ASP A 22 5.91 9.27 4.88
CA ASP A 22 7.33 8.93 4.87
C ASP A 22 7.57 7.52 4.34
N ALA A 23 6.72 6.55 4.72
CA ALA A 23 6.77 5.20 4.18
C ALA A 23 6.55 5.19 2.65
N SER A 24 5.56 5.93 2.16
CA SER A 24 5.33 6.08 0.72
C SER A 24 6.52 6.71 0.00
N LYS A 25 7.09 7.79 0.53
CA LYS A 25 8.28 8.45 -0.05
C LYS A 25 9.51 7.55 -0.10
N ARG A 26 9.61 6.58 0.81
CA ARG A 26 10.69 5.58 0.84
C ARG A 26 10.39 4.35 -0.02
N ASN A 27 9.31 4.35 -0.78
CA ASN A 27 8.84 3.21 -1.56
C ASN A 27 8.66 1.94 -0.72
N ALA A 28 8.19 2.09 0.53
CA ALA A 28 7.88 0.95 1.37
C ALA A 28 6.67 0.18 0.80
N SER A 29 6.73 -1.13 0.83
CA SER A 29 5.61 -2.00 0.43
C SER A 29 4.59 -2.18 1.53
N ASP A 30 5.04 -2.27 2.78
CA ASP A 30 4.18 -2.51 3.93
C ASP A 30 4.63 -1.68 5.14
N ILE A 31 3.66 -1.30 5.99
CA ILE A 31 3.89 -0.70 7.31
C ILE A 31 3.27 -1.64 8.34
N HIS A 32 4.04 -2.01 9.35
CA HIS A 32 3.60 -2.88 10.44
C HIS A 32 3.55 -2.08 11.74
N PHE A 33 2.42 -2.18 12.42
CA PHE A 33 2.21 -1.66 13.77
C PHE A 33 2.10 -2.86 14.69
N ASP A 34 3.19 -3.16 15.37
CA ASP A 34 3.31 -4.35 16.21
C ASP A 34 3.15 -3.95 17.68
N PRO A 35 2.03 -4.30 18.34
CA PRO A 35 1.87 -4.05 19.75
C PRO A 35 2.79 -4.97 20.55
N LEU A 36 3.52 -4.40 21.50
CA LEU A 36 4.31 -5.11 22.48
C LEU A 36 3.82 -4.68 23.87
N THR A 37 4.26 -5.37 24.91
CA THR A 37 3.79 -5.12 26.28
C THR A 37 3.98 -3.68 26.73
N GLU A 38 5.15 -3.08 26.47
CA GLU A 38 5.52 -1.75 26.96
C GLU A 38 5.41 -0.62 25.93
N TYR A 39 5.35 -0.94 24.64
CA TYR A 39 5.28 0.04 23.55
C TYR A 39 4.64 -0.58 22.31
N LEU A 40 4.35 0.25 21.32
CA LEU A 40 4.02 -0.21 19.98
C LEU A 40 5.20 0.08 19.07
N LYS A 41 5.68 -0.95 18.35
CA LYS A 41 6.75 -0.83 17.37
C LYS A 41 6.17 -0.60 15.99
N ILE A 42 6.65 0.43 15.31
CA ILE A 42 6.35 0.66 13.89
C ILE A 42 7.53 0.17 13.07
N ARG A 43 7.26 -0.67 12.08
CA ARG A 43 8.26 -1.17 11.13
C ARG A 43 7.78 -0.92 9.72
N ILE A 44 8.70 -0.68 8.80
CA ILE A 44 8.43 -0.52 7.37
C ILE A 44 9.20 -1.57 6.58
N ARG A 45 8.58 -2.06 5.51
CA ARG A 45 9.25 -3.00 4.58
C ARG A 45 9.70 -2.24 3.34
N ILE A 46 11.02 -2.25 3.08
CA ILE A 46 11.63 -1.64 1.89
C ILE A 46 12.48 -2.72 1.21
N ASP A 47 12.31 -2.90 -0.09
CA ASP A 47 13.04 -3.89 -0.90
C ASP A 47 13.00 -5.32 -0.33
N GLY A 48 11.87 -5.67 0.33
CA GLY A 48 11.67 -6.97 0.97
C GLY A 48 12.17 -7.07 2.42
N GLU A 49 13.01 -6.15 2.87
CA GLU A 49 13.54 -6.12 4.23
C GLU A 49 12.65 -5.32 5.18
N LEU A 50 12.39 -5.88 6.36
CA LEU A 50 11.60 -5.26 7.41
C LEU A 50 12.50 -4.52 8.39
N MET A 51 12.37 -3.19 8.46
CA MET A 51 13.21 -2.33 9.27
C MET A 51 12.40 -1.64 10.38
N ASP A 52 13.01 -1.48 11.56
CA ASP A 52 12.45 -0.70 12.65
C ASP A 52 12.39 0.78 12.24
N TYR A 53 11.21 1.40 12.39
CA TYR A 53 10.96 2.78 11.99
C TYR A 53 10.79 3.72 13.18
N ALA A 54 9.88 3.40 14.10
CA ALA A 54 9.63 4.20 15.30
C ALA A 54 9.06 3.35 16.44
N MET A 55 9.12 3.90 17.65
CA MET A 55 8.47 3.34 18.84
C MET A 55 7.46 4.34 19.39
N VAL A 56 6.27 3.86 19.71
CA VAL A 56 5.17 4.67 20.27
C VAL A 56 4.94 4.23 21.72
N PRO A 57 4.87 5.16 22.67
CA PRO A 57 4.60 4.85 24.09
C PRO A 57 3.31 4.06 24.27
N ASN A 58 3.27 3.17 25.26
CA ASN A 58 2.11 2.32 25.55
C ASN A 58 0.83 3.14 25.79
N SER A 59 0.94 4.32 26.42
CA SER A 59 -0.18 5.24 26.66
C SER A 59 -0.90 5.70 25.38
N LEU A 60 -0.20 5.72 24.25
CA LEU A 60 -0.73 6.18 22.95
C LEU A 60 -1.04 5.04 21.99
N LYS A 61 -0.67 3.81 22.33
CA LYS A 61 -0.86 2.61 21.50
C LYS A 61 -2.30 2.47 21.04
N ARG A 62 -3.27 2.50 21.97
CA ARG A 62 -4.70 2.38 21.67
C ARG A 62 -5.19 3.51 20.75
N ASN A 63 -4.79 4.75 21.03
CA ASN A 63 -5.23 5.91 20.25
C ASN A 63 -4.73 5.83 18.80
N LEU A 64 -3.50 5.37 18.58
CA LEU A 64 -2.93 5.21 17.25
C LEU A 64 -3.66 4.12 16.46
N ILE A 65 -3.88 2.95 17.06
CA ILE A 65 -4.65 1.84 16.46
C ILE A 65 -6.07 2.30 16.12
N THR A 66 -6.76 2.95 17.07
CA THR A 66 -8.11 3.49 16.85
C THR A 66 -8.13 4.48 15.68
N ARG A 67 -7.15 5.37 15.60
CA ARG A 67 -7.06 6.31 14.47
C ARG A 67 -6.94 5.61 13.12
N ILE A 68 -6.09 4.58 13.03
CA ILE A 68 -5.94 3.80 11.79
C ILE A 68 -7.25 3.09 11.45
N LYS A 69 -7.93 2.48 12.42
CA LYS A 69 -9.23 1.82 12.21
C LYS A 69 -10.29 2.79 11.70
N ILE A 70 -10.36 4.00 12.25
CA ILE A 70 -11.29 5.04 11.80
C ILE A 70 -11.07 5.38 10.33
N ILE A 71 -9.83 5.69 9.93
CA ILE A 71 -9.54 6.13 8.57
C ILE A 71 -9.63 5.00 7.54
N SER A 72 -9.57 3.74 7.98
CA SER A 72 -9.72 2.56 7.13
C SER A 72 -11.14 1.98 7.10
N GLY A 73 -12.10 2.62 7.81
CA GLY A 73 -13.50 2.20 7.84
C GLY A 73 -13.77 0.94 8.68
N MET A 74 -12.87 0.59 9.61
CA MET A 74 -13.02 -0.57 10.49
C MET A 74 -13.84 -0.25 11.72
N ASN A 75 -14.45 -1.29 12.34
CA ASN A 75 -15.16 -1.16 13.59
C ASN A 75 -14.17 -0.99 14.76
N ILE A 76 -14.20 0.19 15.40
CA ILE A 76 -13.31 0.53 16.52
C ILE A 76 -13.66 -0.17 17.84
N THR A 77 -14.88 -0.68 17.97
CA THR A 77 -15.33 -1.37 19.20
C THR A 77 -15.00 -2.86 19.19
N GLU A 78 -14.85 -3.46 18.01
CA GLU A 78 -14.46 -4.87 17.89
C GLU A 78 -12.93 -4.98 17.85
N THR A 79 -12.35 -5.65 18.84
CA THR A 79 -10.89 -5.81 19.00
C THR A 79 -10.45 -7.27 19.04
N ARG A 80 -11.41 -8.22 18.96
CA ARG A 80 -11.16 -9.67 19.11
C ARG A 80 -11.17 -10.42 17.80
N LEU A 81 -11.69 -9.82 16.74
CA LEU A 81 -11.79 -10.43 15.42
C LEU A 81 -10.90 -9.71 14.43
N PRO A 82 -10.29 -10.43 13.49
CA PRO A 82 -9.57 -9.81 12.37
C PRO A 82 -10.51 -8.91 11.56
N GLN A 83 -9.98 -7.81 11.05
CA GLN A 83 -10.72 -6.89 10.20
C GLN A 83 -9.85 -6.44 9.04
N ASP A 84 -10.47 -6.19 7.91
CA ASP A 84 -9.84 -5.59 6.73
C ASP A 84 -10.51 -4.27 6.39
N GLY A 85 -9.72 -3.33 5.90
CA GLY A 85 -10.17 -2.01 5.50
C GLY A 85 -9.30 -1.42 4.39
N ALA A 86 -9.66 -0.21 3.97
CA ALA A 86 -8.90 0.49 2.95
C ALA A 86 -8.85 1.99 3.26
N ILE A 87 -7.73 2.63 2.92
CA ILE A 87 -7.58 4.08 3.03
C ILE A 87 -7.30 4.59 1.62
N LYS A 88 -8.21 5.42 1.09
CA LYS A 88 -7.99 6.17 -0.14
C LYS A 88 -7.99 7.64 0.22
N THR A 89 -6.84 8.27 0.13
CA THR A 89 -6.68 9.67 0.55
C THR A 89 -5.56 10.35 -0.20
N GLN A 90 -5.63 11.66 -0.25
CA GLN A 90 -4.53 12.51 -0.67
C GLN A 90 -3.94 13.20 0.55
N LEU A 91 -2.68 12.90 0.84
CA LEU A 91 -1.93 13.57 1.91
C LEU A 91 -0.83 14.42 1.28
N LYS A 92 -0.92 15.73 1.46
CA LYS A 92 -0.11 16.70 0.72
C LYS A 92 -0.29 16.44 -0.79
N ASP A 93 0.77 16.17 -1.52
CA ASP A 93 0.75 15.91 -2.97
C ASP A 93 0.83 14.42 -3.32
N ILE A 94 0.62 13.52 -2.33
CA ILE A 94 0.73 12.07 -2.50
C ILE A 94 -0.65 11.45 -2.43
N ASN A 95 -1.07 10.82 -3.53
CA ASN A 95 -2.26 9.98 -3.57
C ASN A 95 -1.91 8.60 -2.98
N LEU A 96 -2.62 8.21 -1.94
CA LEU A 96 -2.43 6.95 -1.25
C LEU A 96 -3.64 6.04 -1.45
N ASP A 97 -3.40 4.83 -1.93
CA ASP A 97 -4.34 3.72 -1.86
C ASP A 97 -3.70 2.63 -1.00
N LEU A 98 -4.29 2.39 0.16
CA LEU A 98 -3.71 1.52 1.18
C LEU A 98 -4.72 0.43 1.54
N ARG A 99 -4.24 -0.80 1.63
CA ARG A 99 -5.00 -1.91 2.21
C ARG A 99 -4.55 -2.12 3.64
N VAL A 100 -5.50 -2.22 4.55
CA VAL A 100 -5.26 -2.30 5.99
C VAL A 100 -5.87 -3.57 6.54
N SER A 101 -5.08 -4.36 7.25
CA SER A 101 -5.55 -5.54 7.98
C SER A 101 -5.24 -5.38 9.46
N SER A 102 -6.20 -5.66 10.31
CA SER A 102 -6.07 -5.72 11.77
C SER A 102 -6.18 -7.16 12.24
N LEU A 103 -5.26 -7.57 13.11
CA LEU A 103 -5.22 -8.90 13.70
C LEU A 103 -5.06 -8.80 15.22
N PRO A 104 -5.96 -9.41 16.02
CA PRO A 104 -5.82 -9.50 17.47
C PRO A 104 -4.56 -10.26 17.88
N THR A 105 -3.86 -9.76 18.88
CA THR A 105 -2.72 -10.43 19.51
C THR A 105 -2.84 -10.34 21.04
N SER A 106 -1.95 -11.01 21.79
CA SER A 106 -1.91 -10.95 23.25
C SER A 106 -1.70 -9.52 23.79
N ASP A 107 -0.94 -8.70 23.08
CA ASP A 107 -0.56 -7.35 23.50
C ASP A 107 -1.40 -6.23 22.87
N GLY A 108 -2.46 -6.58 22.14
CA GLY A 108 -3.36 -5.66 21.45
C GLY A 108 -3.57 -6.01 19.98
N GLU A 109 -4.10 -5.08 19.20
CA GLU A 109 -4.31 -5.30 17.77
C GLU A 109 -3.05 -4.94 16.98
N LYS A 110 -2.55 -5.91 16.22
CA LYS A 110 -1.53 -5.68 15.21
C LYS A 110 -2.19 -5.15 13.94
N ILE A 111 -1.62 -4.08 13.36
CA ILE A 111 -2.07 -3.58 12.05
C ILE A 111 -0.96 -3.73 11.03
N VAL A 112 -1.34 -4.16 9.84
CA VAL A 112 -0.49 -4.15 8.66
C VAL A 112 -1.15 -3.30 7.60
N ILE A 113 -0.43 -2.31 7.09
CA ILE A 113 -0.86 -1.46 5.98
C ILE A 113 0.00 -1.79 4.78
N ARG A 114 -0.61 -2.25 3.70
CA ARG A 114 0.04 -2.42 2.40
C ARG A 114 -0.17 -1.17 1.56
N ILE A 115 0.93 -0.62 1.08
CA ILE A 115 0.92 0.54 0.18
C ILE A 115 0.76 0.02 -1.25
N MET A 116 -0.34 0.44 -1.90
CA MET A 116 -0.60 0.12 -3.29
C MET A 116 -0.02 1.25 -4.15
N ASP A 117 1.20 1.05 -4.62
CA ASP A 117 1.83 2.02 -5.51
C ASP A 117 1.39 1.76 -6.95
N TYR A 118 0.48 2.58 -7.44
CA TYR A 118 0.05 2.57 -8.84
C TYR A 118 0.85 3.54 -9.72
N SER A 119 1.83 4.26 -9.18
CA SER A 119 2.59 5.26 -9.94
C SER A 119 3.34 4.64 -11.11
N MET A 120 3.85 3.43 -10.94
CA MET A 120 4.47 2.66 -12.03
C MET A 120 3.43 2.10 -13.01
N SER A 121 2.19 1.88 -12.55
CA SER A 121 1.09 1.38 -13.39
C SER A 121 0.54 2.46 -14.34
N LEU A 122 0.81 3.74 -14.02
CA LEU A 122 0.45 4.89 -14.87
C LEU A 122 1.49 5.17 -15.97
N LYS A 123 2.62 4.47 -15.96
CA LYS A 123 3.58 4.55 -17.07
C LYS A 123 3.10 3.66 -18.21
N GLY A 124 3.17 4.20 -19.42
CA GLY A 124 2.74 3.47 -20.62
C GLY A 124 3.54 2.18 -20.85
N LEU A 125 3.06 1.38 -21.77
CA LEU A 125 3.65 0.08 -22.14
C LEU A 125 5.12 0.18 -22.57
N GLU A 126 5.52 1.32 -23.11
CA GLU A 126 6.89 1.65 -23.56
C GLU A 126 7.91 1.73 -22.40
N TYR A 127 7.45 1.99 -21.17
CA TYR A 127 8.34 2.09 -20.01
C TYR A 127 8.58 0.76 -19.27
N LEU A 128 7.95 -0.34 -19.73
CA LEU A 128 8.06 -1.65 -19.09
C LEU A 128 9.37 -2.40 -19.43
N GLY A 129 10.25 -1.81 -20.26
CA GLY A 129 11.54 -2.41 -20.59
C GLY A 129 11.47 -3.57 -21.57
N PHE A 130 10.40 -3.69 -22.35
CA PHE A 130 10.36 -4.67 -23.44
C PHE A 130 11.43 -4.40 -24.48
N SER A 131 12.08 -5.46 -25.00
CA SER A 131 12.86 -5.33 -26.23
C SER A 131 11.94 -4.88 -27.38
N GLU A 132 12.47 -4.18 -28.38
CA GLU A 132 11.70 -3.68 -29.52
C GLU A 132 10.88 -4.79 -30.21
N LYS A 133 11.47 -5.98 -30.35
CA LYS A 133 10.82 -7.16 -30.91
C LYS A 133 9.60 -7.60 -30.06
N ASN A 134 9.77 -7.65 -28.75
CA ASN A 134 8.70 -8.08 -27.84
C ASN A 134 7.63 -6.99 -27.69
N TYR A 135 8.01 -5.72 -27.71
CA TYR A 135 7.07 -4.61 -27.71
C TYR A 135 6.14 -4.66 -28.95
N LYS A 136 6.70 -4.85 -30.15
CA LYS A 136 5.90 -5.01 -31.38
C LYS A 136 4.96 -6.23 -31.32
N LYS A 137 5.40 -7.35 -30.73
CA LYS A 137 4.54 -8.51 -30.50
C LYS A 137 3.39 -8.20 -29.53
N MET A 138 3.68 -7.51 -28.42
CA MET A 138 2.67 -7.11 -27.45
C MET A 138 1.63 -6.22 -28.12
N LEU A 139 2.04 -5.19 -28.86
CA LEU A 139 1.13 -4.32 -29.60
C LEU A 139 0.23 -5.12 -30.57
N LYS A 140 0.78 -6.12 -31.26
CA LYS A 140 -0.02 -6.99 -32.16
C LYS A 140 -1.06 -7.80 -31.36
N MET A 141 -0.68 -8.37 -30.21
CA MET A 141 -1.59 -9.14 -29.36
C MET A 141 -2.74 -8.31 -28.82
N ILE A 142 -2.46 -7.13 -28.26
CA ILE A 142 -3.49 -6.26 -27.64
C ILE A 142 -4.45 -5.64 -28.68
N ASN A 143 -4.02 -5.51 -29.95
CA ASN A 143 -4.87 -5.03 -31.04
C ASN A 143 -5.66 -6.15 -31.75
N THR A 144 -5.51 -7.39 -31.28
CA THR A 144 -6.30 -8.51 -31.84
C THR A 144 -7.72 -8.45 -31.28
N PRO A 145 -8.76 -8.47 -32.12
CA PRO A 145 -10.13 -8.21 -31.65
C PRO A 145 -10.70 -9.28 -30.72
N ASN A 146 -10.20 -10.50 -30.74
CA ASN A 146 -10.67 -11.63 -29.96
C ASN A 146 -9.50 -12.44 -29.43
N GLY A 147 -9.57 -12.91 -28.18
CA GLY A 147 -8.56 -13.80 -27.62
C GLY A 147 -8.42 -13.64 -26.11
N ILE A 148 -7.46 -14.38 -25.55
CA ILE A 148 -7.08 -14.32 -24.14
C ILE A 148 -5.58 -14.08 -24.09
N ILE A 149 -5.16 -13.09 -23.29
CA ILE A 149 -3.76 -12.83 -22.97
C ILE A 149 -3.52 -13.25 -21.52
N LEU A 150 -2.63 -14.20 -21.31
CA LEU A 150 -2.24 -14.67 -19.97
C LEU A 150 -0.90 -14.06 -19.58
N ILE A 151 -0.88 -13.37 -18.41
CA ILE A 151 0.33 -12.80 -17.82
C ILE A 151 0.63 -13.57 -16.53
N THR A 152 1.72 -14.35 -16.54
CA THR A 152 2.11 -15.22 -15.43
C THR A 152 3.50 -14.84 -14.88
N GLY A 153 3.76 -15.21 -13.63
CA GLY A 153 5.04 -14.95 -12.98
C GLY A 153 4.93 -14.96 -11.46
N ALA A 154 6.08 -14.89 -10.75
CA ALA A 154 6.14 -14.82 -9.30
C ALA A 154 5.53 -13.51 -8.75
N THR A 155 5.30 -13.45 -7.44
CA THR A 155 4.91 -12.21 -6.76
C THR A 155 6.01 -11.15 -6.95
N GLY A 156 5.64 -9.90 -7.23
CA GLY A 156 6.58 -8.82 -7.51
C GLY A 156 7.21 -8.80 -8.91
N SER A 157 6.87 -9.75 -9.81
CA SER A 157 7.43 -9.81 -11.17
C SER A 157 6.85 -8.78 -12.16
N GLY A 158 5.98 -7.87 -11.72
CA GLY A 158 5.40 -6.84 -12.58
C GLY A 158 4.13 -7.24 -13.33
N LYS A 159 3.47 -8.36 -12.97
CA LYS A 159 2.22 -8.81 -13.63
C LYS A 159 1.14 -7.72 -13.66
N SER A 160 0.81 -7.19 -12.50
CA SER A 160 -0.21 -6.14 -12.37
C SER A 160 0.19 -4.88 -13.12
N THR A 161 1.45 -4.45 -13.04
CA THR A 161 1.99 -3.31 -13.77
C THR A 161 1.81 -3.48 -15.27
N THR A 162 2.10 -4.69 -15.80
CA THR A 162 1.91 -5.00 -17.22
C THR A 162 0.43 -4.97 -17.62
N VAL A 163 -0.46 -5.56 -16.78
CA VAL A 163 -1.92 -5.52 -17.03
C VAL A 163 -2.42 -4.08 -17.08
N TYR A 164 -2.05 -3.25 -16.10
CA TYR A 164 -2.49 -1.84 -16.08
C TYR A 164 -1.97 -1.04 -17.27
N ALA A 165 -0.72 -1.23 -17.66
CA ALA A 165 -0.16 -0.56 -18.84
C ALA A 165 -0.89 -0.97 -20.15
N VAL A 166 -1.29 -2.24 -20.27
CA VAL A 166 -2.10 -2.73 -21.38
C VAL A 166 -3.50 -2.11 -21.34
N LEU A 167 -4.16 -2.10 -20.17
CA LEU A 167 -5.48 -1.49 -20.01
C LEU A 167 -5.45 0.01 -20.32
N GLN A 168 -4.43 0.71 -19.84
CA GLN A 168 -4.25 2.13 -20.16
C GLN A 168 -4.12 2.37 -21.67
N ARG A 169 -3.40 1.51 -22.38
CA ARG A 169 -3.26 1.59 -23.84
C ARG A 169 -4.57 1.34 -24.57
N LEU A 170 -5.42 0.44 -24.06
CA LEU A 170 -6.71 0.10 -24.63
C LEU A 170 -7.81 1.10 -24.22
N ASN A 171 -7.59 1.89 -23.19
CA ASN A 171 -8.59 2.83 -22.70
C ASN A 171 -8.76 4.00 -23.69
N SER A 172 -9.88 3.99 -24.40
CA SER A 172 -10.31 5.05 -25.29
C SER A 172 -11.79 5.35 -25.09
N LEU A 173 -12.27 6.48 -25.60
CA LEU A 173 -13.70 6.82 -25.53
C LEU A 173 -14.61 5.81 -26.25
N GLU A 174 -14.05 4.99 -27.13
CA GLU A 174 -14.78 4.02 -27.95
C GLU A 174 -14.73 2.58 -27.39
N THR A 175 -13.94 2.35 -26.32
CA THR A 175 -13.77 1.02 -25.72
C THR A 175 -14.37 0.94 -24.32
N ASN A 176 -15.17 -0.11 -24.08
CA ASN A 176 -15.71 -0.41 -22.75
C ASN A 176 -14.75 -1.40 -22.05
N LEU A 177 -14.04 -0.92 -21.01
CA LEU A 177 -13.13 -1.74 -20.21
C LEU A 177 -13.80 -2.06 -18.87
N LEU A 178 -13.88 -3.36 -18.54
CA LEU A 178 -14.33 -3.85 -17.24
C LEU A 178 -13.13 -4.46 -16.51
N THR A 179 -12.87 -4.08 -15.24
CA THR A 179 -11.75 -4.56 -14.42
C THR A 179 -12.26 -5.03 -13.06
#